data_371e38a2278f798bf4b22c7e90276469
#
_entry.id   371e38a2278f798bf4b22c7e90276469
#
_cell.length_a   1.000
_cell.length_b   1.000
_cell.length_c   1.000
_cell.angle_alpha   90.00
_cell.angle_beta   90.00
_cell.angle_gamma   90.00
#
_symmetry.space_group_name_H-M   'P 1'
#
loop_
_entity.id
_entity.type
_entity.pdbx_description
1 polymer ?
#
loop_
_entity_poly.entity_id
_entity_poly.type
_entity_poly.pdbx_seq_one_letter_code
_entity_poly.pdbx_strand_id
1 'polypeptide(L)'
;MKRESGFTFLEVLMIIVVLGVVAFITFPKFQTMLYQSRESSTKSHLGDLRGALAIYYSDNFGRFPSDEGTPETRLVSSLVPQYLKRIPDVELRHLYSRNLNTVQDRFDDQGDWMYSMLNGFVAVNSQRTDTKGEAISSW
;
A
#
# COMPACT_ATOMS: atom_id res chain seq x y z
N MET A 1 -11.25 -61.19 -6.53
CA MET A 1 -10.38 -60.40 -5.63
C MET A 1 -9.80 -59.25 -6.46
N LYS A 2 -10.23 -58.01 -6.21
CA LYS A 2 -9.61 -56.80 -6.79
C LYS A 2 -8.26 -56.60 -6.11
N ARG A 3 -7.18 -56.59 -6.87
CA ARG A 3 -5.86 -56.15 -6.38
C ARG A 3 -5.93 -54.65 -6.13
N GLU A 4 -5.87 -54.24 -4.91
CA GLU A 4 -5.64 -52.84 -4.56
C GLU A 4 -4.17 -52.53 -4.84
N SER A 5 -3.90 -51.77 -5.88
CA SER A 5 -2.54 -51.32 -6.22
C SER A 5 -2.21 -50.14 -5.31
N GLY A 6 -1.43 -50.35 -4.27
CA GLY A 6 -0.83 -49.28 -3.49
C GLY A 6 0.28 -48.53 -4.22
N PHE A 7 0.53 -47.31 -3.90
CA PHE A 7 1.66 -46.51 -4.40
C PHE A 7 3.01 -47.13 -4.00
N THR A 8 3.93 -47.16 -4.93
CA THR A 8 5.30 -47.58 -4.63
C THR A 8 6.07 -46.45 -3.92
N PHE A 9 7.06 -46.80 -3.09
CA PHE A 9 7.95 -45.81 -2.47
C PHE A 9 8.63 -44.89 -3.48
N LEU A 10 9.07 -45.44 -4.62
CA LEU A 10 9.70 -44.71 -5.71
C LEU A 10 8.76 -43.66 -6.32
N GLU A 11 7.49 -44.00 -6.51
CA GLU A 11 6.46 -43.12 -7.07
C GLU A 11 6.19 -41.91 -6.17
N VAL A 12 6.10 -42.14 -4.84
CA VAL A 12 5.97 -41.05 -3.85
C VAL A 12 7.20 -40.14 -3.86
N LEU A 13 8.40 -40.74 -3.98
CA LEU A 13 9.64 -39.98 -4.03
C LEU A 13 9.71 -39.08 -5.29
N MET A 14 9.30 -39.60 -6.45
CA MET A 14 9.21 -38.80 -7.69
C MET A 14 8.22 -37.65 -7.57
N ILE A 15 7.05 -37.84 -6.93
CA ILE A 15 6.05 -36.80 -6.71
C ILE A 15 6.65 -35.66 -5.85
N ILE A 16 7.34 -36.01 -4.76
CA ILE A 16 7.96 -35.00 -3.88
C ILE A 16 9.01 -34.19 -4.61
N VAL A 17 9.84 -34.83 -5.46
CA VAL A 17 10.85 -34.14 -6.29
C VAL A 17 10.19 -33.15 -7.24
N VAL A 18 9.15 -33.58 -7.96
CA VAL A 18 8.42 -32.70 -8.90
C VAL A 18 7.77 -31.53 -8.17
N LEU A 19 7.10 -31.77 -7.04
CA LEU A 19 6.51 -30.71 -6.23
C LEU A 19 7.57 -29.73 -5.71
N GLY A 20 8.75 -30.22 -5.31
CA GLY A 20 9.87 -29.38 -4.87
C GLY A 20 10.36 -28.44 -5.96
N VAL A 21 10.50 -28.93 -7.19
CA VAL A 21 10.91 -28.11 -8.35
C VAL A 21 9.86 -27.04 -8.67
N VAL A 22 8.58 -27.41 -8.68
CA VAL A 22 7.48 -26.48 -8.93
C VAL A 22 7.44 -25.39 -7.85
N ALA A 23 7.53 -25.77 -6.58
CA ALA A 23 7.55 -24.83 -5.46
C ALA A 23 8.73 -23.85 -5.55
N PHE A 24 9.92 -24.32 -5.90
CA PHE A 24 11.12 -23.50 -6.05
C PHE A 24 10.98 -22.40 -7.11
N ILE A 25 10.33 -22.69 -8.23
CA ILE A 25 10.10 -21.72 -9.31
C ILE A 25 8.96 -20.75 -8.96
N THR A 26 7.94 -21.23 -8.25
CA THR A 26 6.72 -20.45 -7.98
C THR A 26 6.90 -19.45 -6.84
N PHE A 27 7.68 -19.83 -5.82
CA PHE A 27 7.85 -19.01 -4.61
C PHE A 27 8.33 -17.58 -4.86
N PRO A 28 9.39 -17.29 -5.65
CA PRO A 28 9.84 -15.93 -5.92
C PRO A 28 8.80 -15.10 -6.69
N LYS A 29 8.08 -15.70 -7.62
CA LYS A 29 7.01 -15.03 -8.36
C LYS A 29 5.85 -14.60 -7.45
N PHE A 30 5.50 -15.47 -6.50
CA PHE A 30 4.46 -15.16 -5.52
C PHE A 30 4.82 -13.95 -4.64
N GLN A 31 6.05 -13.83 -4.20
CA GLN A 31 6.53 -12.66 -3.46
C GLN A 31 6.38 -11.35 -4.26
N THR A 32 6.74 -11.38 -5.54
CA THR A 32 6.59 -10.19 -6.41
C THR A 32 5.13 -9.78 -6.56
N MET A 33 4.22 -10.75 -6.73
CA MET A 33 2.77 -10.48 -6.82
C MET A 33 2.22 -9.86 -5.53
N LEU A 34 2.69 -10.30 -4.36
CA LEU A 34 2.29 -9.71 -3.09
C LEU A 34 2.72 -8.23 -2.98
N TYR A 35 3.93 -7.89 -3.45
CA TYR A 35 4.37 -6.50 -3.45
C TYR A 35 3.55 -5.64 -4.40
N GLN A 36 3.28 -6.11 -5.61
CA GLN A 36 2.42 -5.42 -6.57
C GLN A 36 1.00 -5.21 -6.03
N SER A 37 0.45 -6.20 -5.33
CA SER A 37 -0.86 -6.08 -4.68
C SER A 37 -0.87 -4.96 -3.62
N ARG A 38 0.17 -4.88 -2.78
CA ARG A 38 0.31 -3.82 -1.77
C ARG A 38 0.50 -2.44 -2.38
N GLU A 39 1.30 -2.33 -3.44
CA GLU A 39 1.45 -1.09 -4.21
C GLU A 39 0.12 -0.64 -4.82
N SER A 40 -0.66 -1.57 -5.36
CA SER A 40 -1.99 -1.29 -5.89
C SER A 40 -2.97 -0.83 -4.82
N SER A 41 -2.96 -1.47 -3.64
CA SER A 41 -3.73 -1.05 -2.46
C SER A 41 -3.38 0.39 -2.06
N THR A 42 -2.08 0.71 -1.97
CA THR A 42 -1.60 2.06 -1.64
C THR A 42 -2.03 3.10 -2.68
N LYS A 43 -1.97 2.78 -3.98
CA LYS A 43 -2.48 3.66 -5.05
C LYS A 43 -3.98 3.92 -4.93
N SER A 44 -4.76 2.90 -4.56
CA SER A 44 -6.19 3.07 -4.28
C SER A 44 -6.43 3.99 -3.10
N HIS A 45 -5.72 3.79 -1.99
CA HIS A 45 -5.79 4.63 -0.80
C HIS A 45 -5.40 6.10 -1.08
N LEU A 46 -4.42 6.32 -1.97
CA LEU A 46 -4.06 7.66 -2.43
C LEU A 46 -5.21 8.30 -3.22
N GLY A 47 -5.88 7.52 -4.07
CA GLY A 47 -7.08 7.95 -4.79
C GLY A 47 -8.21 8.36 -3.85
N ASP A 48 -8.48 7.56 -2.82
CA ASP A 48 -9.49 7.84 -1.81
C ASP A 48 -9.18 9.15 -1.05
N LEU A 49 -7.92 9.34 -0.66
CA LEU A 49 -7.46 10.53 0.05
C LEU A 49 -7.57 11.79 -0.81
N ARG A 50 -7.17 11.71 -2.10
CA ARG A 50 -7.33 12.79 -3.06
C ARG A 50 -8.80 13.13 -3.33
N GLY A 51 -9.64 12.09 -3.44
CA GLY A 51 -11.08 12.25 -3.58
C GLY A 51 -11.72 12.97 -2.40
N ALA A 52 -11.37 12.58 -1.17
CA ALA A 52 -11.84 13.22 0.04
C ALA A 52 -11.40 14.70 0.14
N LEU A 53 -10.15 14.99 -0.23
CA LEU A 53 -9.64 16.36 -0.29
C LEU A 53 -10.36 17.21 -1.33
N ALA A 54 -10.69 16.64 -2.50
CA ALA A 54 -11.43 17.36 -3.54
C ALA A 54 -12.86 17.71 -3.09
N ILE A 55 -13.53 16.79 -2.39
CA ILE A 55 -14.87 17.02 -1.81
C ILE A 55 -14.76 18.09 -0.71
N TYR A 56 -13.80 17.95 0.21
CA TYR A 56 -13.56 18.95 1.26
C TYR A 56 -13.33 20.34 0.68
N TYR A 57 -12.50 20.44 -0.36
CA TYR A 57 -12.20 21.70 -1.04
C TYR A 57 -13.47 22.34 -1.63
N SER A 58 -14.34 21.53 -2.26
CA SER A 58 -15.62 21.99 -2.79
C SER A 58 -16.55 22.52 -1.69
N ASP A 59 -16.64 21.81 -0.58
CA ASP A 59 -17.55 22.15 0.55
C ASP A 59 -17.03 23.35 1.37
N ASN A 60 -15.73 23.60 1.34
CA ASN A 60 -15.08 24.66 2.12
C ASN A 60 -14.66 25.88 1.27
N PHE A 61 -15.45 26.23 0.27
CA PHE A 61 -15.26 27.45 -0.55
C PHE A 61 -13.87 27.55 -1.21
N GLY A 62 -13.32 26.43 -1.66
CA GLY A 62 -12.03 26.41 -2.32
C GLY A 62 -10.83 26.51 -1.38
N ARG A 63 -10.98 26.07 -0.13
CA ARG A 63 -9.89 26.05 0.85
C ARG A 63 -9.49 24.62 1.17
N PHE A 64 -8.19 24.38 1.21
CA PHE A 64 -7.62 23.10 1.67
C PHE A 64 -7.49 23.06 3.20
N PRO A 65 -7.43 21.88 3.82
CA PRO A 65 -7.15 21.73 5.24
C PRO A 65 -5.89 22.51 5.65
N SER A 66 -6.04 23.54 6.46
CA SER A 66 -4.95 24.45 6.86
C SER A 66 -4.98 24.82 8.33
N ASP A 67 -5.77 24.11 9.15
CA ASP A 67 -5.92 24.38 10.57
C ASP A 67 -4.58 24.33 11.30
N GLU A 68 -4.49 25.00 12.45
CA GLU A 68 -3.29 24.98 13.30
C GLU A 68 -2.98 23.54 13.76
N GLY A 69 -1.70 23.17 13.75
CA GLY A 69 -1.24 21.86 14.19
C GLY A 69 -0.26 21.18 13.22
N THR A 70 -0.03 19.90 13.46
CA THR A 70 0.81 19.08 12.57
C THR A 70 0.05 18.72 11.30
N PRO A 71 0.74 18.37 10.18
CA PRO A 71 0.08 17.93 8.95
C PRO A 71 -0.90 16.76 9.19
N GLU A 72 -0.57 15.86 10.10
CA GLU A 72 -1.42 14.73 10.50
C GLU A 72 -2.72 15.22 11.17
N THR A 73 -2.61 16.09 12.19
CA THR A 73 -3.79 16.60 12.91
C THR A 73 -4.71 17.38 11.99
N ARG A 74 -4.18 18.15 11.05
CA ARG A 74 -4.95 18.88 10.04
C ARG A 74 -5.79 17.99 9.16
N LEU A 75 -5.18 16.95 8.56
CA LEU A 75 -5.93 16.02 7.72
C LEU A 75 -6.94 15.20 8.52
N VAL A 76 -6.56 14.74 9.73
CA VAL A 76 -7.48 13.98 10.58
C VAL A 76 -8.68 14.83 10.98
N SER A 77 -8.47 16.04 11.52
CA SER A 77 -9.57 16.91 12.00
C SER A 77 -10.51 17.37 10.88
N SER A 78 -9.97 17.58 9.67
CA SER A 78 -10.73 18.09 8.54
C SER A 78 -11.45 16.99 7.75
N LEU A 79 -10.84 15.81 7.62
CA LEU A 79 -11.39 14.74 6.77
C LEU A 79 -12.11 13.64 7.54
N VAL A 80 -11.73 13.39 8.80
CA VAL A 80 -12.31 12.30 9.61
C VAL A 80 -13.28 12.87 10.65
N PRO A 81 -14.48 12.32 10.81
CA PRO A 81 -15.04 11.15 10.10
C PRO A 81 -15.89 11.52 8.87
N GLN A 82 -16.00 12.80 8.50
CA GLN A 82 -17.00 13.30 7.55
C GLN A 82 -16.77 12.82 6.11
N TYR A 83 -15.52 12.86 5.65
CA TYR A 83 -15.14 12.51 4.27
C TYR A 83 -14.45 11.14 4.19
N LEU A 84 -13.76 10.75 5.25
CA LEU A 84 -13.09 9.46 5.40
C LEU A 84 -13.39 8.87 6.77
N LYS A 85 -13.50 7.56 6.87
CA LYS A 85 -13.61 6.88 8.17
C LYS A 85 -12.32 7.00 8.99
N ARG A 86 -11.19 6.98 8.33
CA ARG A 86 -9.84 7.15 8.88
C ARG A 86 -8.88 7.51 7.75
N ILE A 87 -7.74 8.10 8.08
CA ILE A 87 -6.65 8.23 7.12
C ILE A 87 -6.17 6.80 6.76
N PRO A 88 -6.10 6.46 5.46
CA PRO A 88 -5.73 5.11 5.06
C PRO A 88 -4.23 4.85 5.29
N ASP A 89 -3.90 3.58 5.45
CA ASP A 89 -2.53 3.12 5.66
C ASP A 89 -1.78 3.00 4.32
N VAL A 90 -0.45 3.18 4.35
CA VAL A 90 0.44 2.90 3.22
C VAL A 90 1.00 1.49 3.35
N GLU A 91 0.76 0.64 2.34
CA GLU A 91 1.19 -0.75 2.33
C GLU A 91 2.39 -0.97 1.40
N LEU A 92 3.56 -0.46 1.76
CA LEU A 92 4.77 -0.62 0.97
C LEU A 92 5.81 -1.50 1.67
N ARG A 93 6.60 -2.23 0.88
CA ARG A 93 7.60 -3.18 1.37
C ARG A 93 8.60 -2.58 2.37
N HIS A 94 8.98 -1.34 2.19
CA HIS A 94 10.04 -0.65 2.95
C HIS A 94 9.50 0.28 4.03
N LEU A 95 8.21 0.58 4.00
CA LEU A 95 7.53 1.34 5.04
C LEU A 95 6.88 0.37 6.04
N TYR A 96 7.71 -0.39 6.73
CA TYR A 96 7.29 -1.24 7.83
C TYR A 96 7.26 -0.42 9.12
N SER A 97 6.57 0.70 9.08
CA SER A 97 6.38 1.54 10.27
C SER A 97 5.18 1.07 11.08
N ARG A 98 5.27 1.23 12.38
CA ARG A 98 4.24 0.81 13.34
C ARG A 98 2.99 1.69 13.35
N ASN A 99 3.04 2.84 12.71
CA ASN A 99 1.93 3.79 12.58
C ASN A 99 1.91 4.27 11.13
N LEU A 100 1.16 3.56 10.30
CA LEU A 100 1.19 3.69 8.85
C LEU A 100 0.23 4.76 8.28
N ASN A 101 -0.31 5.62 9.12
CA ASN A 101 -1.21 6.71 8.73
C ASN A 101 -0.69 8.10 9.14
N THR A 102 0.62 8.22 9.35
CA THR A 102 1.25 9.50 9.66
C THR A 102 1.34 10.38 8.41
N VAL A 103 1.24 11.68 8.62
CA VAL A 103 1.29 12.68 7.55
C VAL A 103 2.44 13.64 7.81
N GLN A 104 3.25 13.88 6.79
CA GLN A 104 4.39 14.81 6.82
C GLN A 104 4.18 15.95 5.83
N ASP A 105 4.90 17.05 5.99
CA ASP A 105 4.89 18.19 5.06
C ASP A 105 6.02 18.14 4.02
N ARG A 106 6.84 17.11 4.07
CA ARG A 106 8.01 16.91 3.20
C ARG A 106 8.24 15.44 2.88
N PHE A 107 9.02 15.19 1.83
CA PHE A 107 9.49 13.85 1.48
C PHE A 107 10.74 13.50 2.29
N ASP A 108 10.61 12.62 3.27
CA ASP A 108 11.70 12.18 4.15
C ASP A 108 11.81 10.66 4.31
N ASP A 109 10.97 9.90 3.61
CA ASP A 109 10.83 8.44 3.75
C ASP A 109 10.49 7.98 5.20
N GLN A 110 9.96 8.90 6.02
CA GLN A 110 9.63 8.70 7.44
C GLN A 110 8.13 8.83 7.68
N GLY A 111 7.34 7.98 7.22
CA GLY A 111 5.89 8.06 7.38
C GLY A 111 5.20 7.70 6.10
N ASP A 112 3.90 7.89 6.06
CA ASP A 112 3.09 7.30 5.02
C ASP A 112 2.70 8.30 3.95
N TRP A 113 2.18 9.46 4.35
CA TRP A 113 1.66 10.46 3.44
C TRP A 113 2.44 11.76 3.53
N MET A 114 2.67 12.37 2.39
CA MET A 114 3.09 13.76 2.30
C MET A 114 1.89 14.61 1.91
N TYR A 115 1.66 15.71 2.65
CA TYR A 115 0.59 16.65 2.38
C TYR A 115 1.10 18.09 2.38
N SER A 116 0.81 18.83 1.31
CA SER A 116 1.10 20.25 1.17
C SER A 116 -0.16 21.08 1.32
N MET A 117 -0.21 21.94 2.33
CA MET A 117 -1.32 22.88 2.56
C MET A 117 -1.49 23.92 1.47
N LEU A 118 -0.41 24.27 0.77
CA LEU A 118 -0.40 25.37 -0.20
C LEU A 118 -1.28 25.08 -1.41
N ASN A 119 -1.31 23.84 -1.84
CA ASN A 119 -2.00 23.42 -3.05
C ASN A 119 -2.84 22.15 -2.91
N GLY A 120 -2.98 21.62 -1.67
CA GLY A 120 -3.70 20.38 -1.41
C GLY A 120 -3.04 19.13 -1.99
N PHE A 121 -1.77 19.20 -2.36
CA PHE A 121 -1.07 18.07 -2.95
C PHE A 121 -0.86 16.97 -1.92
N VAL A 122 -1.24 15.76 -2.29
CA VAL A 122 -1.02 14.54 -1.51
C VAL A 122 -0.29 13.52 -2.35
N ALA A 123 0.73 12.92 -1.74
CA ALA A 123 1.51 11.83 -2.32
C ALA A 123 1.91 10.82 -1.23
N VAL A 124 2.39 9.66 -1.64
CA VAL A 124 3.05 8.73 -0.73
C VAL A 124 4.42 9.31 -0.37
N ASN A 125 4.74 9.32 0.93
CA ASN A 125 6.01 9.87 1.43
C ASN A 125 7.17 8.89 1.20
N SER A 126 7.49 8.64 -0.07
CA SER A 126 8.59 7.77 -0.44
C SER A 126 9.30 8.25 -1.70
N GLN A 127 10.63 8.36 -1.63
CA GLN A 127 11.49 8.71 -2.76
C GLN A 127 11.98 7.46 -3.54
N ARG A 128 11.51 6.27 -3.13
CA ARG A 128 11.88 5.00 -3.77
C ARG A 128 11.04 4.72 -5.00
N THR A 129 11.43 3.67 -5.72
CA THR A 129 10.68 3.17 -6.88
C THR A 129 9.81 1.97 -6.50
N ASP A 130 8.72 1.81 -7.23
CA ASP A 130 7.84 0.65 -7.14
C ASP A 130 8.45 -0.59 -7.84
N THR A 131 7.70 -1.69 -7.86
CA THR A 131 8.12 -2.95 -8.52
C THR A 131 8.27 -2.84 -10.04
N LYS A 132 7.79 -1.76 -10.65
CA LYS A 132 7.91 -1.45 -12.09
C LYS A 132 9.02 -0.44 -12.39
N GLY A 133 9.67 0.12 -11.36
CA GLY A 133 10.70 1.14 -11.49
C GLY A 133 10.17 2.59 -11.57
N GLU A 134 8.86 2.81 -11.33
CA GLU A 134 8.28 4.15 -11.26
C GLU A 134 8.53 4.77 -9.88
N ALA A 135 8.79 6.09 -9.83
CA ALA A 135 8.94 6.79 -8.57
C ALA A 135 7.61 6.81 -7.79
N ILE A 136 7.61 6.32 -6.54
CA ILE A 136 6.41 6.23 -5.71
C ILE A 136 5.84 7.61 -5.40
N SER A 137 6.70 8.62 -5.23
CA SER A 137 6.28 10.02 -5.03
C SER A 137 5.54 10.63 -6.21
N SER A 138 5.56 9.99 -7.38
CA SER A 138 4.89 10.47 -8.60
C SER A 138 3.52 9.82 -8.87
N TRP A 139 3.07 8.95 -8.01
CA TRP A 139 1.75 8.30 -8.14
C TRP A 139 0.56 9.24 -8.06
#